data_83fee0c6c825d3b61bcb5d55a54ceafe
#
_entry.id   83fee0c6c825d3b61bcb5d55a54ceafe
#
_cell.length_a   1.000
_cell.length_b   1.000
_cell.length_c   1.000
_cell.angle_alpha   90.00
_cell.angle_beta   90.00
_cell.angle_gamma   90.00
#
_symmetry.space_group_name_H-M   'P 1'
#
loop_
_entity.id
_entity.type
_entity.pdbx_description
1 polymer ?
#
loop_
_entity_poly.entity_id
_entity_poly.type
_entity_poly.pdbx_seq_one_letter_code
_entity_poly.pdbx_strand_id
1 'polypeptide(L)'
;SEMCIRDRHDVIITTYNLLHRDRAELEKITWWRIVYDEAQHLKNVATQQSRAARALPATHRLALTGTPMENNLEEFRAIMDLVNPGYLGTQHGFRHHYALPIERDHDDTMAAQLRSLTSPFLLRRLKSDPAVISDLPEKTEIVMRATLTAEQAGLYQAVVDDMMEKIQQAKGLQRKGAVSYTHLRAH
;
A
#
# COMPACT_ATOMS: atom_id res chain seq x y z
N SER A 1 -21.76 -8.97 30.07
CA SER A 1 -20.41 -8.67 30.56
C SER A 1 -19.53 -7.92 29.56
N GLU A 2 -19.81 -7.96 28.25
CA GLU A 2 -19.01 -7.28 27.21
C GLU A 2 -19.35 -5.79 27.02
N MET A 3 -20.49 -5.34 27.53
CA MET A 3 -20.91 -3.93 27.51
C MET A 3 -20.04 -3.02 28.39
N CYS A 4 -19.32 -3.59 29.38
CA CYS A 4 -18.51 -2.81 30.32
C CYS A 4 -17.16 -2.30 29.79
N ILE A 5 -16.62 -2.87 28.70
CA ILE A 5 -15.35 -2.40 28.11
C ILE A 5 -15.60 -1.12 27.32
N ARG A 6 -16.77 -1.01 26.70
CA ARG A 6 -17.17 0.08 25.82
C ARG A 6 -17.34 1.43 26.54
N ASP A 7 -17.80 1.40 27.79
CA ASP A 7 -18.16 2.61 28.54
C ASP A 7 -17.01 3.16 29.42
N ARG A 8 -15.84 2.51 29.40
CA ARG A 8 -14.70 2.84 30.28
C ARG A 8 -13.44 3.28 29.56
N HIS A 9 -13.39 3.26 28.23
CA HIS A 9 -12.17 3.54 27.49
C HIS A 9 -12.43 4.50 26.32
N ASP A 10 -11.65 5.57 26.27
CA ASP A 10 -11.70 6.57 25.21
C ASP A 10 -10.97 6.12 23.93
N VAL A 11 -10.04 5.16 24.08
CA VAL A 11 -9.21 4.64 22.97
C VAL A 11 -9.21 3.11 23.00
N ILE A 12 -9.45 2.52 21.84
CA ILE A 12 -9.35 1.07 21.62
C ILE A 12 -8.28 0.81 20.57
N ILE A 13 -7.29 -0.05 20.91
CA ILE A 13 -6.22 -0.47 20.02
C ILE A 13 -6.48 -1.93 19.63
N THR A 14 -6.44 -2.20 18.33
CA THR A 14 -6.65 -3.55 17.78
C THR A 14 -5.73 -3.82 16.59
N THR A 15 -5.62 -5.08 16.18
CA THR A 15 -4.93 -5.46 14.95
C THR A 15 -5.91 -5.69 13.80
N TYR A 16 -5.44 -5.64 12.55
CA TYR A 16 -6.30 -5.90 11.38
C TYR A 16 -6.91 -7.31 11.38
N ASN A 17 -6.22 -8.29 11.96
CA ASN A 17 -6.76 -9.65 12.09
C ASN A 17 -7.88 -9.72 13.11
N LEU A 18 -7.72 -9.08 14.27
CA LEU A 18 -8.76 -8.99 15.30
C LEU A 18 -9.94 -8.17 14.82
N LEU A 19 -9.69 -7.06 14.13
CA LEU A 19 -10.73 -6.24 13.51
C LEU A 19 -11.65 -7.05 12.60
N HIS A 20 -11.09 -7.95 11.79
CA HIS A 20 -11.90 -8.82 10.95
C HIS A 20 -12.73 -9.81 11.77
N ARG A 21 -12.13 -10.42 12.80
CA ARG A 21 -12.79 -11.40 13.66
C ARG A 21 -13.93 -10.78 14.46
N ASP A 22 -13.68 -9.60 15.05
CA ASP A 22 -14.59 -8.95 15.98
C ASP A 22 -15.47 -7.87 15.28
N ARG A 23 -15.50 -7.90 13.94
CA ARG A 23 -16.19 -6.93 13.08
C ARG A 23 -17.63 -6.67 13.51
N ALA A 24 -18.40 -7.72 13.77
CA ALA A 24 -19.82 -7.61 14.09
C ALA A 24 -20.10 -6.77 15.37
N GLU A 25 -19.18 -6.79 16.32
CA GLU A 25 -19.29 -5.97 17.54
C GLU A 25 -18.79 -4.54 17.30
N LEU A 26 -17.70 -4.38 16.56
CA LEU A 26 -17.10 -3.08 16.29
C LEU A 26 -17.95 -2.21 15.34
N GLU A 27 -18.72 -2.81 14.43
CA GLU A 27 -19.67 -2.11 13.56
C GLU A 27 -20.88 -1.53 14.31
N LYS A 28 -21.21 -2.02 15.50
CA LYS A 28 -22.29 -1.48 16.32
C LYS A 28 -21.94 -0.14 16.96
N ILE A 29 -20.66 0.24 16.92
CA ILE A 29 -20.12 1.46 17.53
C ILE A 29 -19.93 2.50 16.44
N THR A 30 -20.50 3.70 16.61
CA THR A 30 -20.14 4.86 15.78
C THR A 30 -18.87 5.49 16.36
N TRP A 31 -17.76 5.29 15.67
CA TRP A 31 -16.47 5.80 16.09
C TRP A 31 -16.36 7.28 15.79
N TRP A 32 -15.84 8.05 16.73
CA TRP A 32 -15.50 9.45 16.47
C TRP A 32 -14.33 9.55 15.47
N ARG A 33 -13.28 8.74 15.69
CA ARG A 33 -12.13 8.68 14.80
C ARG A 33 -11.57 7.27 14.72
N ILE A 34 -11.22 6.86 13.52
CA ILE A 34 -10.44 5.63 13.27
C ILE A 34 -9.11 6.04 12.69
N VAL A 35 -8.02 5.52 13.26
CA VAL A 35 -6.66 5.68 12.76
C VAL A 35 -6.19 4.32 12.26
N TYR A 36 -5.82 4.27 10.99
CA TYR A 36 -5.26 3.08 10.36
C TYR A 36 -3.75 3.26 10.29
N ASP A 37 -3.01 2.57 11.17
CA ASP A 37 -1.55 2.56 11.14
C ASP A 37 -1.07 1.54 10.11
N GLU A 38 0.05 1.84 9.42
CA GLU A 38 0.56 1.05 8.29
C GLU A 38 -0.55 0.72 7.28
N ALA A 39 -1.28 1.75 6.84
CA ALA A 39 -2.48 1.63 6.03
C ALA A 39 -2.26 0.94 4.67
N GLN A 40 -0.99 0.82 4.20
CA GLN A 40 -0.67 0.04 3.01
C GLN A 40 -1.10 -1.42 3.10
N HIS A 41 -1.26 -1.98 4.31
CA HIS A 41 -1.81 -3.33 4.48
C HIS A 41 -3.29 -3.44 4.05
N LEU A 42 -4.01 -2.32 3.96
CA LEU A 42 -5.41 -2.25 3.52
C LEU A 42 -5.58 -1.85 2.05
N LYS A 43 -4.49 -1.70 1.29
CA LYS A 43 -4.52 -1.29 -0.13
C LYS A 43 -5.29 -2.27 -1.03
N ASN A 44 -5.27 -3.55 -0.71
CA ASN A 44 -6.07 -4.55 -1.43
C ASN A 44 -7.49 -4.61 -0.87
N VAL A 45 -8.43 -3.99 -1.59
CA VAL A 45 -9.85 -3.90 -1.20
C VAL A 45 -10.57 -5.26 -1.15
N ALA A 46 -10.00 -6.29 -1.78
CA ALA A 46 -10.60 -7.63 -1.80
C ALA A 46 -10.33 -8.44 -0.52
N THR A 47 -9.37 -8.03 0.32
CA THR A 47 -9.05 -8.74 1.56
C THR A 47 -10.13 -8.57 2.62
N GLN A 48 -10.27 -9.56 3.48
CA GLN A 48 -11.24 -9.53 4.57
C GLN A 48 -10.94 -8.40 5.56
N GLN A 49 -9.65 -8.14 5.86
CA GLN A 49 -9.22 -7.05 6.73
C GLN A 49 -9.60 -5.67 6.14
N SER A 50 -9.36 -5.47 4.83
CA SER A 50 -9.70 -4.21 4.17
C SER A 50 -11.22 -3.97 4.15
N ARG A 51 -12.00 -5.02 3.89
CA ARG A 51 -13.48 -4.94 3.93
C ARG A 51 -13.98 -4.63 5.34
N ALA A 52 -13.43 -5.28 6.36
CA ALA A 52 -13.79 -5.01 7.74
C ALA A 52 -13.46 -3.57 8.15
N ALA A 53 -12.25 -3.09 7.81
CA ALA A 53 -11.83 -1.72 8.10
C ALA A 53 -12.75 -0.66 7.45
N ARG A 54 -13.16 -0.88 6.21
CA ARG A 54 -14.03 0.03 5.45
C ARG A 54 -15.48 0.04 5.96
N ALA A 55 -15.93 -1.07 6.53
CA ALA A 55 -17.29 -1.22 7.01
C ALA A 55 -17.56 -0.50 8.35
N LEU A 56 -16.51 -0.20 9.13
CA LEU A 56 -16.68 0.47 10.42
C LEU A 56 -17.26 1.88 10.24
N PRO A 57 -18.37 2.21 10.94
CA PRO A 57 -18.93 3.57 10.92
C PRO A 57 -18.03 4.52 11.71
N ALA A 58 -17.55 5.59 11.06
CA ALA A 58 -16.72 6.60 11.70
C ALA A 58 -16.97 8.00 11.15
N THR A 59 -16.93 9.01 12.05
CA THR A 59 -17.03 10.41 11.65
C THR A 59 -15.76 10.88 10.95
N HIS A 60 -14.59 10.47 11.45
CA HIS A 60 -13.29 10.82 10.89
C HIS A 60 -12.44 9.58 10.67
N ARG A 61 -11.67 9.59 9.58
CA ARG A 61 -10.72 8.54 9.26
C ARG A 61 -9.37 9.13 8.96
N LEU A 62 -8.31 8.50 9.46
CA LEU A 62 -6.92 8.89 9.23
C LEU A 62 -6.11 7.65 8.87
N ALA A 63 -5.30 7.74 7.84
CA ALA A 63 -4.36 6.70 7.45
C ALA A 63 -2.93 7.18 7.67
N LEU A 64 -2.15 6.38 8.39
CA LEU A 64 -0.71 6.56 8.56
C LEU A 64 0.00 5.52 7.70
N THR A 65 0.96 5.96 6.88
CA THR A 65 1.74 5.07 6.03
C THR A 65 3.06 5.72 5.64
N GLY A 66 4.14 4.94 5.64
CA GLY A 66 5.43 5.36 5.09
C GLY A 66 5.49 5.27 3.58
N THR A 67 4.66 4.40 2.97
CA THR A 67 4.64 4.09 1.55
C THR A 67 3.21 4.09 1.01
N PRO A 68 2.61 5.28 0.76
CA PRO A 68 1.23 5.36 0.29
C PRO A 68 1.04 4.76 -1.12
N MET A 69 2.12 4.64 -1.88
CA MET A 69 2.17 4.09 -3.22
C MET A 69 3.50 3.34 -3.39
N GLU A 70 3.44 2.04 -3.61
CA GLU A 70 4.60 1.20 -3.85
C GLU A 70 4.72 0.79 -5.32
N ASN A 71 3.61 0.36 -5.92
CA ASN A 71 3.61 -0.24 -7.25
C ASN A 71 2.82 0.57 -8.28
N ASN A 72 1.66 1.12 -7.90
CA ASN A 72 0.78 1.80 -8.83
C ASN A 72 -0.15 2.81 -8.15
N LEU A 73 -0.76 3.69 -8.95
CA LEU A 73 -1.71 4.70 -8.48
C LEU A 73 -3.03 4.11 -7.95
N GLU A 74 -3.39 2.89 -8.33
CA GLU A 74 -4.57 2.24 -7.78
C GLU A 74 -4.43 1.93 -6.29
N GLU A 75 -3.20 1.63 -5.81
CA GLU A 75 -2.90 1.48 -4.37
C GLU A 75 -3.14 2.80 -3.62
N PHE A 76 -2.65 3.90 -4.18
CA PHE A 76 -2.89 5.23 -3.65
C PHE A 76 -4.39 5.56 -3.60
N ARG A 77 -5.13 5.29 -4.69
CA ARG A 77 -6.59 5.45 -4.69
C ARG A 77 -7.26 4.64 -3.59
N ALA A 78 -6.83 3.39 -3.39
CA ALA A 78 -7.41 2.52 -2.37
C ALA A 78 -7.23 3.07 -0.95
N ILE A 79 -6.07 3.68 -0.64
CA ILE A 79 -5.83 4.34 0.64
C ILE A 79 -6.66 5.63 0.76
N MET A 80 -6.73 6.44 -0.30
CA MET A 80 -7.57 7.63 -0.33
C MET A 80 -9.05 7.29 -0.13
N ASP A 81 -9.54 6.23 -0.77
CA ASP A 81 -10.91 5.75 -0.63
C ASP A 81 -11.22 5.16 0.76
N LEU A 82 -10.21 4.66 1.49
CA LEU A 82 -10.36 4.21 2.87
C LEU A 82 -10.69 5.38 3.81
N VAL A 83 -10.05 6.54 3.61
CA VAL A 83 -10.23 7.73 4.47
C VAL A 83 -11.29 8.69 3.95
N ASN A 84 -11.44 8.81 2.64
CA ASN A 84 -12.43 9.64 1.96
C ASN A 84 -13.21 8.82 0.92
N PRO A 85 -14.19 8.01 1.36
CA PRO A 85 -14.92 7.11 0.47
C PRO A 85 -15.54 7.83 -0.73
N GLY A 86 -15.28 7.34 -1.94
CA GLY A 86 -15.83 7.86 -3.18
C GLY A 86 -15.20 9.15 -3.71
N TYR A 87 -14.28 9.80 -2.99
CA TYR A 87 -13.70 11.09 -3.39
C TYR A 87 -13.01 11.05 -4.75
N LEU A 88 -12.25 10.00 -5.03
CA LEU A 88 -11.56 9.80 -6.32
C LEU A 88 -12.39 8.96 -7.31
N GLY A 89 -13.69 8.77 -7.04
CA GLY A 89 -14.58 8.00 -7.89
C GLY A 89 -14.37 6.49 -7.84
N THR A 90 -14.97 5.80 -8.83
CA THR A 90 -14.87 4.33 -8.93
C THR A 90 -13.46 3.89 -9.33
N GLN A 91 -13.10 2.65 -9.02
CA GLN A 91 -11.81 2.08 -9.42
C GLN A 91 -11.62 2.14 -10.95
N HIS A 92 -12.65 1.76 -11.71
CA HIS A 92 -12.60 1.79 -13.16
C HIS A 92 -12.43 3.23 -13.70
N GLY A 93 -13.20 4.19 -13.18
CA GLY A 93 -13.10 5.60 -13.58
C GLY A 93 -11.71 6.18 -13.29
N PHE A 94 -11.20 5.96 -12.08
CA PHE A 94 -9.86 6.41 -11.68
C PHE A 94 -8.75 5.81 -12.55
N ARG A 95 -8.85 4.51 -12.84
CA ARG A 95 -7.87 3.82 -13.68
C ARG A 95 -7.78 4.45 -15.07
N HIS A 96 -8.92 4.67 -15.72
CA HIS A 96 -8.95 5.23 -17.07
C HIS A 96 -8.63 6.72 -17.14
N HIS A 97 -9.05 7.49 -16.12
CA HIS A 97 -8.87 8.93 -16.13
C HIS A 97 -7.49 9.37 -15.60
N TYR A 98 -6.95 8.69 -14.61
CA TYR A 98 -5.67 9.07 -13.99
C TYR A 98 -4.58 8.00 -14.14
N ALA A 99 -4.84 6.74 -13.73
CA ALA A 99 -3.76 5.78 -13.60
C ALA A 99 -3.12 5.45 -14.96
N LEU A 100 -3.89 5.08 -15.96
CA LEU A 100 -3.35 4.74 -17.28
C LEU A 100 -2.65 5.91 -17.98
N PRO A 101 -3.22 7.14 -18.05
CA PRO A 101 -2.52 8.29 -18.64
C PRO A 101 -1.20 8.60 -17.93
N ILE A 102 -1.17 8.57 -16.60
CA ILE A 102 0.01 8.94 -15.83
C ILE A 102 1.09 7.84 -15.92
N GLU A 103 0.72 6.58 -15.70
CA GLU A 103 1.68 5.47 -15.59
C GLU A 103 2.20 5.00 -16.95
N ARG A 104 1.35 5.00 -17.97
CA ARG A 104 1.69 4.48 -19.29
C ARG A 104 2.12 5.56 -20.26
N ASP A 105 1.36 6.66 -20.28
CA ASP A 105 1.51 7.71 -21.29
C ASP A 105 2.33 8.90 -20.75
N HIS A 106 2.73 8.87 -19.46
CA HIS A 106 3.50 9.91 -18.76
C HIS A 106 2.87 11.30 -18.84
N ASP A 107 1.54 11.37 -18.68
CA ASP A 107 0.76 12.62 -18.77
C ASP A 107 0.96 13.48 -17.52
N ASP A 108 1.82 14.49 -17.63
CA ASP A 108 2.13 15.43 -16.55
C ASP A 108 0.92 16.29 -16.16
N THR A 109 -0.01 16.53 -17.08
CA THR A 109 -1.22 17.34 -16.83
C THR A 109 -2.15 16.58 -15.90
N MET A 110 -2.40 15.30 -16.19
CA MET A 110 -3.20 14.43 -15.32
C MET A 110 -2.53 14.22 -13.96
N ALA A 111 -1.19 14.10 -13.93
CA ALA A 111 -0.44 13.99 -12.68
C ALA A 111 -0.58 15.27 -11.83
N ALA A 112 -0.48 16.45 -12.43
CA ALA A 112 -0.65 17.73 -11.74
C ALA A 112 -2.09 17.89 -11.21
N GLN A 113 -3.10 17.50 -12.00
CA GLN A 113 -4.49 17.54 -11.58
C GLN A 113 -4.75 16.61 -10.39
N LEU A 114 -4.30 15.37 -10.45
CA LEU A 114 -4.45 14.42 -9.34
C LEU A 114 -3.76 14.93 -8.07
N ARG A 115 -2.55 15.49 -8.21
CA ARG A 115 -1.82 16.09 -7.09
C ARG A 115 -2.59 17.25 -6.47
N SER A 116 -3.16 18.14 -7.28
CA SER A 116 -3.97 19.27 -6.81
C SER A 116 -5.20 18.80 -6.03
N LEU A 117 -5.89 17.77 -6.52
CA LEU A 117 -7.06 17.21 -5.86
C LEU A 117 -6.71 16.56 -4.50
N THR A 118 -5.58 15.88 -4.41
CA THR A 118 -5.24 15.07 -3.23
C THR A 118 -4.43 15.82 -2.18
N SER A 119 -3.71 16.88 -2.56
CA SER A 119 -2.83 17.63 -1.63
C SER A 119 -3.51 18.13 -0.36
N PRO A 120 -4.80 18.55 -0.32
CA PRO A 120 -5.44 18.99 0.93
C PRO A 120 -5.62 17.87 1.97
N PHE A 121 -5.56 16.60 1.53
CA PHE A 121 -5.75 15.43 2.38
C PHE A 121 -4.44 14.72 2.75
N LEU A 122 -3.30 15.23 2.24
CA LEU A 122 -1.99 14.58 2.39
C LEU A 122 -1.05 15.45 3.22
N LEU A 123 -0.55 14.88 4.30
CA LEU A 123 0.54 15.48 5.07
C LEU A 123 1.77 14.58 4.96
N ARG A 124 2.77 15.01 4.21
CA ARG A 124 4.05 14.32 4.09
C ARG A 124 5.09 14.98 4.98
N ARG A 125 5.67 14.20 5.89
CA ARG A 125 6.79 14.62 6.73
C ARG A 125 8.00 13.77 6.39
N LEU A 126 9.13 14.40 6.17
CA LEU A 126 10.40 13.72 5.92
C LEU A 126 11.22 13.66 7.20
N LYS A 127 11.86 12.52 7.47
CA LYS A 127 12.78 12.37 8.62
C LYS A 127 14.02 13.27 8.50
N SER A 128 14.34 13.70 7.29
CA SER A 128 15.43 14.63 6.99
C SER A 128 15.07 16.10 7.22
N ASP A 129 13.81 16.42 7.58
CA ASP A 129 13.39 17.78 7.86
C ASP A 129 13.67 18.11 9.34
N PRO A 130 14.63 19.00 9.64
CA PRO A 130 14.98 19.38 11.02
C PRO A 130 13.82 20.00 11.81
N ALA A 131 12.82 20.58 11.12
CA ALA A 131 11.62 21.12 11.75
C ALA A 131 10.67 20.02 12.26
N VAL A 132 10.83 18.79 11.77
CA VAL A 132 10.01 17.65 12.17
C VAL A 132 10.67 16.85 13.29
N ILE A 133 11.98 16.60 13.18
CA ILE A 133 12.76 15.81 14.15
C ILE A 133 14.15 16.42 14.25
N SER A 134 14.52 16.90 15.42
CA SER A 134 15.80 17.56 15.67
C SER A 134 16.87 16.65 16.28
N ASP A 135 16.50 15.46 16.76
CA ASP A 135 17.34 14.55 17.56
C ASP A 135 17.71 13.25 16.82
N LEU A 136 17.39 13.12 15.54
CA LEU A 136 17.86 11.98 14.76
C LEU A 136 19.33 12.18 14.34
N PRO A 137 20.18 11.15 14.53
CA PRO A 137 21.53 11.16 13.99
C PRO A 137 21.52 11.21 12.46
N GLU A 138 22.63 11.69 11.88
CA GLU A 138 22.78 11.64 10.42
C GLU A 138 22.68 10.21 9.88
N LYS A 139 21.96 10.06 8.77
CA LYS A 139 21.81 8.77 8.10
C LYS A 139 23.13 8.35 7.47
N THR A 140 23.73 7.28 7.99
CA THR A 140 24.91 6.64 7.39
C THR A 140 24.45 5.43 6.57
N GLU A 141 24.73 5.43 5.28
CA GLU A 141 24.49 4.29 4.39
C GLU A 141 25.80 3.59 4.06
N ILE A 142 25.88 2.30 4.39
CA ILE A 142 27.03 1.47 4.09
C ILE A 142 26.59 0.41 3.08
N VAL A 143 27.17 0.43 1.89
CA VAL A 143 26.94 -0.61 0.87
C VAL A 143 27.92 -1.76 1.12
N MET A 144 27.40 -2.84 1.68
CA MET A 144 28.17 -4.09 1.84
C MET A 144 27.92 -5.00 0.63
N ARG A 145 29.00 -5.37 -0.06
CA ARG A 145 28.94 -6.35 -1.16
C ARG A 145 29.37 -7.71 -0.62
N ALA A 146 28.49 -8.69 -0.73
CA ALA A 146 28.79 -10.08 -0.45
C ALA A 146 28.96 -10.86 -1.75
N THR A 147 30.02 -11.64 -1.88
CA THR A 147 30.19 -12.56 -3.02
C THR A 147 29.42 -13.85 -2.75
N LEU A 148 28.73 -14.34 -3.76
CA LEU A 148 28.07 -15.63 -3.69
C LEU A 148 29.10 -16.76 -3.52
N THR A 149 28.76 -17.79 -2.76
CA THR A 149 29.53 -19.05 -2.77
C THR A 149 29.41 -19.71 -4.15
N ALA A 150 30.33 -20.62 -4.47
CA ALA A 150 30.28 -21.36 -5.73
C ALA A 150 28.96 -22.14 -5.90
N GLU A 151 28.43 -22.71 -4.82
CA GLU A 151 27.13 -23.41 -4.82
C GLU A 151 25.97 -22.46 -5.07
N GLN A 152 25.95 -21.30 -4.42
CA GLN A 152 24.94 -20.27 -4.62
C GLN A 152 24.97 -19.71 -6.05
N ALA A 153 26.17 -19.48 -6.59
CA ALA A 153 26.35 -19.02 -7.96
C ALA A 153 25.84 -20.05 -8.97
N GLY A 154 26.14 -21.35 -8.74
CA GLY A 154 25.65 -22.45 -9.59
C GLY A 154 24.13 -22.59 -9.55
N LEU A 155 23.51 -22.52 -8.38
CA LEU A 155 22.05 -22.53 -8.20
C LEU A 155 21.40 -21.31 -8.88
N TYR A 156 21.96 -20.13 -8.69
CA TYR A 156 21.47 -18.92 -9.35
C TYR A 156 21.51 -19.04 -10.87
N GLN A 157 22.65 -19.51 -11.42
CA GLN A 157 22.81 -19.71 -12.86
C GLN A 157 21.80 -20.72 -13.41
N ALA A 158 21.60 -21.86 -12.73
CA ALA A 158 20.63 -22.87 -13.16
C ALA A 158 19.19 -22.32 -13.19
N VAL A 159 18.81 -21.49 -12.18
CA VAL A 159 17.50 -20.83 -12.19
C VAL A 159 17.36 -19.84 -13.34
N VAL A 160 18.41 -19.06 -13.61
CA VAL A 160 18.43 -18.11 -14.73
C VAL A 160 18.29 -18.83 -16.07
N ASP A 161 19.03 -19.91 -16.27
CA ASP A 161 19.02 -20.69 -17.50
C ASP A 161 17.65 -21.33 -17.75
N ASP A 162 17.03 -21.95 -16.72
CA ASP A 162 15.65 -22.50 -16.78
C ASP A 162 14.62 -21.41 -17.13
N MET A 163 14.76 -20.23 -16.53
CA MET A 163 13.87 -19.11 -16.83
C MET A 163 14.04 -18.59 -18.24
N MET A 164 15.28 -18.45 -18.71
CA MET A 164 15.57 -17.99 -20.06
C MET A 164 15.04 -18.99 -21.10
N GLU A 165 15.18 -20.28 -20.86
CA GLU A 165 14.60 -21.33 -21.70
C GLU A 165 13.07 -21.22 -21.75
N LYS A 166 12.41 -21.09 -20.62
CA LYS A 166 10.95 -20.87 -20.53
C LYS A 166 10.49 -19.62 -21.27
N ILE A 167 11.24 -18.51 -21.18
CA ILE A 167 10.94 -17.26 -21.89
C ILE A 167 11.08 -17.45 -23.41
N GLN A 168 12.11 -18.19 -23.86
CA GLN A 168 12.32 -18.46 -25.29
C GLN A 168 11.22 -19.38 -25.87
N GLN A 169 10.74 -20.34 -25.10
CA GLN A 169 9.67 -21.26 -25.51
C GLN A 169 8.28 -20.63 -25.44
N ALA A 170 8.08 -19.60 -24.60
CA ALA A 170 6.79 -18.94 -24.40
C ALA A 170 6.42 -18.00 -25.55
N LYS A 171 5.16 -18.11 -26.03
CA LYS A 171 4.61 -17.23 -27.07
C LYS A 171 3.51 -16.33 -26.49
N GLY A 172 3.44 -15.06 -26.95
CA GLY A 172 2.34 -14.15 -26.64
C GLY A 172 2.21 -13.75 -25.16
N LEU A 173 1.04 -13.92 -24.58
CA LEU A 173 0.71 -13.54 -23.19
C LEU A 173 1.54 -14.28 -22.13
N GLN A 174 1.93 -15.51 -22.38
CA GLN A 174 2.77 -16.30 -21.48
C GLN A 174 4.16 -15.71 -21.34
N ARG A 175 4.71 -15.12 -22.41
CA ARG A 175 6.01 -14.43 -22.38
C ARG A 175 6.00 -13.18 -21.49
N LYS A 176 4.90 -12.42 -21.50
CA LYS A 176 4.73 -11.25 -20.60
C LYS A 176 4.67 -11.67 -19.13
N GLY A 177 3.98 -12.76 -18.82
CA GLY A 177 3.91 -13.28 -17.45
C GLY A 177 5.26 -13.79 -16.93
N ALA A 178 6.04 -14.50 -17.75
CA ALA A 178 7.36 -15.00 -17.38
C ALA A 178 8.35 -13.85 -17.10
N VAL A 179 8.35 -12.80 -17.92
CA VAL A 179 9.19 -11.61 -17.73
C VAL A 179 8.81 -10.82 -16.47
N SER A 180 7.52 -10.70 -16.18
CA SER A 180 7.04 -10.01 -14.97
C SER A 180 7.45 -10.75 -13.69
N TYR A 181 7.52 -12.08 -13.71
CA TYR A 181 7.94 -12.88 -12.56
C TYR A 181 9.44 -12.75 -12.25
N THR A 182 10.27 -12.50 -13.26
CA THR A 182 11.71 -12.22 -13.07
C THR A 182 11.97 -10.88 -12.39
N HIS A 183 11.16 -9.87 -12.69
CA HIS A 183 11.30 -8.52 -12.11
C HIS A 183 10.95 -8.47 -10.63
N LEU A 184 10.00 -9.31 -10.18
CA LEU A 184 9.54 -9.37 -8.79
C LEU A 184 10.51 -10.11 -7.84
N ARG A 185 11.50 -10.85 -8.36
CA ARG A 185 12.50 -11.57 -7.55
C ARG A 185 13.89 -10.93 -7.52
N ALA A 186 14.11 -9.84 -8.25
CA ALA A 186 15.39 -9.14 -8.32
C ALA A 186 15.50 -7.95 -7.34
N HIS A 187 14.49 -7.78 -6.47
CA HIS A 187 14.46 -6.83 -5.36
C HIS A 187 14.20 -7.62 -4.04
#